data_5b619c6f014200ec17d616cb649ea8f5
#
_entry.id   5b619c6f014200ec17d616cb649ea8f5
#
_cell.length_a   1.000
_cell.length_b   1.000
_cell.length_c   1.000
_cell.angle_alpha   90.00
_cell.angle_beta   90.00
_cell.angle_gamma   90.00
#
_symmetry.space_group_name_H-M   'P 1'
#
loop_
_entity.id
_entity.type
_entity.pdbx_description
1 polymer ?
#
loop_
_entity_poly.entity_id
_entity_poly.type
_entity_poly.pdbx_seq_one_letter_code
_entity_poly.pdbx_strand_id
1 'polypeptide(L)'
;VYKRQLLGSLFRCSNRGQGIEKHRASRPSMRQSLPRVPKDRIAVIIGAKGATSKAIREAAGCLKFIIDSDSGDVEVEWGEPGTYDPVRAMKLPDVVKAIGRGMAPDAAVRLLEDNHFFELVDLRDYVGKRSNQQRRIRARIIGRQGKIRKLIEQLTDTQISIYNSTVVLVGEESGLFAARQAIEMLAGGSEHGTVIGFLERDRKRARLEGRSLDTYEERAPANPSGAGFEGLVPGLAEISQERRNRRMKAAQVDPSNEDAVDEMMELAEDEVINWEEE
;
A
#
# COMPACT_ATOMS: atom_id res chain seq x y z
N VAL A 1 -0.45 -19.28 75.59
CA VAL A 1 -0.27 -18.51 76.79
C VAL A 1 0.53 -17.27 76.55
N TYR A 2 -0.05 -16.16 77.00
CA TYR A 2 0.43 -14.82 77.39
C TYR A 2 0.11 -13.71 76.37
N LYS A 3 -0.93 -12.98 76.67
CA LYS A 3 -1.19 -11.70 77.41
C LYS A 3 -0.62 -10.47 76.72
N ARG A 4 -1.55 -9.69 76.23
CA ARG A 4 -1.98 -8.29 76.54
C ARG A 4 -0.94 -7.45 77.30
N GLN A 5 -0.59 -6.35 76.71
CA GLN A 5 -0.58 -5.07 77.47
C GLN A 5 -0.83 -3.88 76.54
N LEU A 6 -1.86 -3.15 76.88
CA LEU A 6 -2.21 -1.79 76.47
C LEU A 6 -1.22 -0.81 77.07
N LEU A 7 -0.80 0.21 76.33
CA LEU A 7 -0.60 1.53 76.92
C LEU A 7 -0.59 2.55 75.76
N GLY A 8 -1.55 3.45 75.85
CA GLY A 8 -1.68 4.58 75.00
C GLY A 8 -0.66 5.65 75.27
N SER A 9 -0.31 6.37 74.22
CA SER A 9 0.21 7.72 74.38
C SER A 9 -0.29 8.57 73.19
N LEU A 10 -1.08 9.53 73.54
CA LEU A 10 -1.49 10.64 72.74
C LEU A 10 -0.29 11.36 72.15
N PHE A 11 -0.12 11.35 70.83
CA PHE A 11 0.72 12.29 70.15
C PHE A 11 -0.10 13.15 69.24
N ARG A 12 -0.20 14.40 69.62
CA ARG A 12 -0.80 15.55 68.94
C ARG A 12 -0.09 15.77 67.62
N CYS A 13 -0.68 15.39 66.47
CA CYS A 13 -0.18 15.77 65.16
C CYS A 13 -0.40 17.23 64.89
N SER A 14 0.68 17.97 64.96
CA SER A 14 0.81 19.31 64.42
C SER A 14 0.72 19.24 62.90
N ASN A 15 -0.32 19.83 62.39
CA ASN A 15 -0.58 19.98 60.95
C ASN A 15 0.37 21.04 60.39
N ARG A 16 1.54 20.67 59.86
CA ARG A 16 2.35 21.51 58.97
C ARG A 16 2.13 20.97 57.56
N GLY A 17 1.43 21.77 56.76
CA GLY A 17 1.26 21.57 55.33
C GLY A 17 2.63 21.50 54.63
N GLN A 18 3.12 20.31 54.41
CA GLN A 18 4.16 20.04 53.41
C GLN A 18 3.42 19.64 52.15
N GLY A 19 3.52 20.50 51.15
CA GLY A 19 3.06 20.20 49.82
C GLY A 19 3.62 18.87 49.39
N ILE A 20 2.72 17.91 49.17
CA ILE A 20 3.04 16.68 48.46
C ILE A 20 3.32 17.10 47.02
N GLU A 21 4.58 17.47 46.74
CA GLU A 21 5.08 17.41 45.38
C GLU A 21 4.86 15.98 44.91
N LYS A 22 3.78 15.78 44.14
CA LYS A 22 3.60 14.57 43.37
C LYS A 22 4.76 14.48 42.41
N HIS A 23 5.86 13.85 42.82
CA HIS A 23 6.80 13.27 41.88
C HIS A 23 5.97 12.31 41.00
N ARG A 24 5.49 12.88 39.92
CA ARG A 24 4.93 12.12 38.83
C ARG A 24 6.11 11.29 38.30
N ALA A 25 6.28 10.08 38.84
CA ALA A 25 7.23 9.15 38.33
C ALA A 25 7.02 9.13 36.83
N SER A 26 7.96 9.71 36.09
CA SER A 26 7.96 9.68 34.65
C SER A 26 8.04 8.22 34.26
N ARG A 27 6.91 7.66 33.80
CA ARG A 27 6.89 6.32 33.22
C ARG A 27 7.94 6.27 32.13
N PRO A 28 8.66 5.18 31.97
CA PRO A 28 9.77 5.11 31.02
C PRO A 28 9.25 5.44 29.63
N SER A 29 9.63 6.61 29.12
CA SER A 29 9.43 6.94 27.71
C SER A 29 10.24 5.95 26.87
N MET A 30 9.60 5.31 25.92
CA MET A 30 10.31 4.37 25.02
C MET A 30 11.25 5.20 24.13
N ARG A 31 12.56 4.93 24.22
CA ARG A 31 13.57 5.50 23.33
C ARG A 31 13.87 4.51 22.21
N GLN A 32 13.87 5.00 21.00
CA GLN A 32 14.20 4.22 19.81
C GLN A 32 15.33 4.92 19.05
N SER A 33 16.41 4.18 18.79
CA SER A 33 17.46 4.63 17.89
C SER A 33 17.06 4.34 16.45
N LEU A 34 17.19 5.35 15.59
CA LEU A 34 16.86 5.27 14.17
C LEU A 34 18.12 5.12 13.31
N PRO A 35 17.96 4.76 12.04
CA PRO A 35 19.09 4.66 11.13
C PRO A 35 19.86 5.98 11.02
N ARG A 36 21.18 5.86 10.98
CA ARG A 36 22.10 6.98 10.85
C ARG A 36 21.94 7.71 9.52
N VAL A 37 21.92 9.01 9.56
CA VAL A 37 21.81 9.89 8.39
C VAL A 37 23.20 10.33 7.92
N PRO A 38 23.48 10.29 6.60
CA PRO A 38 24.72 10.82 6.05
C PRO A 38 24.89 12.30 6.37
N LYS A 39 26.13 12.72 6.66
CA LYS A 39 26.45 14.12 7.06
C LYS A 39 25.90 15.15 6.08
N ASP A 40 25.96 14.87 4.79
CA ASP A 40 25.46 15.76 3.72
C ASP A 40 23.95 15.99 3.78
N ARG A 41 23.23 15.13 4.48
CA ARG A 41 21.77 15.16 4.56
C ARG A 41 21.20 15.57 5.93
N ILE A 42 22.08 15.74 6.93
CA ILE A 42 21.67 16.17 8.28
C ILE A 42 20.95 17.53 8.22
N ALA A 43 21.50 18.48 7.47
CA ALA A 43 20.87 19.79 7.32
C ALA A 43 19.47 19.73 6.68
N VAL A 44 19.22 18.75 5.81
CA VAL A 44 17.91 18.57 5.16
C VAL A 44 16.89 17.99 6.12
N ILE A 45 17.26 17.03 6.96
CA ILE A 45 16.34 16.42 7.92
C ILE A 45 16.01 17.38 9.09
N ILE A 46 16.95 18.27 9.46
CA ILE A 46 16.68 19.33 10.40
C ILE A 46 15.81 20.40 9.75
N GLY A 47 16.14 20.80 8.51
CA GLY A 47 15.44 21.85 7.77
C GLY A 47 15.73 23.26 8.27
N ALA A 48 15.18 24.26 7.58
CA ALA A 48 15.34 25.67 7.96
C ALA A 48 14.69 25.90 9.34
N LYS A 49 15.49 26.35 10.31
CA LYS A 49 15.05 26.61 11.70
C LYS A 49 14.33 25.41 12.36
N GLY A 50 14.68 24.19 11.96
CA GLY A 50 14.06 22.98 12.51
C GLY A 50 12.67 22.66 11.96
N ALA A 51 12.26 23.27 10.85
CA ALA A 51 10.91 23.07 10.30
C ALA A 51 10.65 21.61 9.89
N THR A 52 11.62 20.97 9.21
CA THR A 52 11.48 19.57 8.77
C THR A 52 11.39 18.61 9.97
N SER A 53 12.27 18.77 10.96
CA SER A 53 12.26 17.92 12.15
C SER A 53 10.97 18.08 12.95
N LYS A 54 10.41 19.29 12.99
CA LYS A 54 9.09 19.55 13.57
C LYS A 54 7.98 18.84 12.80
N ALA A 55 7.96 18.96 11.47
CA ALA A 55 6.96 18.31 10.63
C ALA A 55 6.99 16.78 10.79
N ILE A 56 8.19 16.18 10.81
CA ILE A 56 8.36 14.75 11.05
C ILE A 56 7.84 14.36 12.44
N ARG A 57 8.18 15.14 13.48
CA ARG A 57 7.73 14.90 14.85
C ARG A 57 6.21 14.94 14.97
N GLU A 58 5.57 15.93 14.38
CA GLU A 58 4.12 16.11 14.39
C GLU A 58 3.42 15.00 13.61
N ALA A 59 3.91 14.67 12.44
CA ALA A 59 3.34 13.60 11.61
C ALA A 59 3.48 12.20 12.23
N ALA A 60 4.62 11.93 12.89
CA ALA A 60 4.86 10.67 13.59
C ALA A 60 4.13 10.59 14.95
N GLY A 61 3.79 11.73 15.57
CA GLY A 61 3.20 11.78 16.90
C GLY A 61 4.18 11.45 18.03
N CYS A 62 5.49 11.66 17.82
CA CYS A 62 6.50 11.42 18.84
C CYS A 62 6.71 12.64 19.78
N LEU A 63 7.14 12.38 21.02
CA LEU A 63 7.40 13.44 21.99
C LEU A 63 8.61 14.29 21.62
N LYS A 64 9.72 13.60 21.30
CA LYS A 64 10.96 14.24 20.91
C LYS A 64 11.58 13.52 19.72
N PHE A 65 12.13 14.30 18.83
CA PHE A 65 12.93 13.86 17.69
C PHE A 65 14.27 14.57 17.76
N ILE A 66 15.31 13.83 18.13
CA ILE A 66 16.64 14.35 18.41
C ILE A 66 17.59 13.90 17.31
N ILE A 67 18.31 14.84 16.74
CA ILE A 67 19.30 14.57 15.69
C ILE A 67 20.63 15.12 16.16
N ASP A 68 21.64 14.27 16.21
CA ASP A 68 23.01 14.70 16.45
C ASP A 68 23.62 15.20 15.14
N SER A 69 24.02 16.47 15.13
CA SER A 69 24.58 17.13 13.94
C SER A 69 25.99 16.64 13.58
N ASP A 70 26.73 16.10 14.54
CA ASP A 70 28.12 15.68 14.35
C ASP A 70 28.21 14.21 13.90
N SER A 71 27.47 13.34 14.56
CA SER A 71 27.46 11.91 14.26
C SER A 71 26.44 11.54 13.19
N GLY A 72 25.33 12.26 13.10
CA GLY A 72 24.17 11.93 12.25
C GLY A 72 23.26 10.85 12.85
N ASP A 73 23.44 10.56 14.15
CA ASP A 73 22.57 9.62 14.83
C ASP A 73 21.21 10.29 15.12
N VAL A 74 20.16 9.49 15.03
CA VAL A 74 18.79 9.98 15.20
C VAL A 74 18.13 9.16 16.31
N GLU A 75 17.62 9.84 17.32
CA GLU A 75 16.91 9.23 18.43
C GLU A 75 15.48 9.80 18.54
N VAL A 76 14.55 8.94 18.89
CA VAL A 76 13.16 9.31 19.10
C VAL A 76 12.70 8.87 20.47
N GLU A 77 12.03 9.78 21.16
CA GLU A 77 11.33 9.48 22.42
C GLU A 77 9.82 9.41 22.12
N TRP A 78 9.24 8.25 22.37
CA TRP A 78 7.80 8.02 22.26
C TRP A 78 7.09 8.31 23.59
N GLY A 79 5.81 8.62 23.51
CA GLY A 79 4.94 8.77 24.69
C GLY A 79 4.60 7.42 25.35
N GLU A 80 3.61 7.48 26.24
CA GLU A 80 3.08 6.26 26.84
C GLU A 80 2.42 5.38 25.77
N PRO A 81 2.47 4.04 25.93
CA PRO A 81 1.76 3.12 25.04
C PRO A 81 0.28 3.50 24.93
N GLY A 82 -0.21 3.67 23.69
CA GLY A 82 -1.58 4.13 23.40
C GLY A 82 -1.72 5.63 23.10
N THR A 83 -0.65 6.44 23.29
CA THR A 83 -0.66 7.87 22.91
C THR A 83 -0.12 8.12 21.51
N TYR A 84 0.53 7.14 20.90
CA TYR A 84 1.09 7.21 19.55
C TYR A 84 0.65 6.00 18.73
N ASP A 85 0.65 6.17 17.42
CA ASP A 85 0.33 5.11 16.47
C ASP A 85 1.52 4.15 16.29
N PRO A 86 1.39 2.85 16.62
CA PRO A 86 2.44 1.87 16.44
C PRO A 86 2.90 1.71 14.98
N VAL A 87 1.98 1.87 14.02
CA VAL A 87 2.28 1.74 12.60
C VAL A 87 3.22 2.87 12.16
N ARG A 88 2.93 4.10 12.57
CA ARG A 88 3.80 5.26 12.32
C ARG A 88 5.17 5.10 12.98
N ALA A 89 5.22 4.52 14.17
CA ALA A 89 6.47 4.23 14.85
C ALA A 89 7.33 3.22 14.08
N MET A 90 6.72 2.21 13.47
CA MET A 90 7.41 1.24 12.63
C MET A 90 7.87 1.82 11.28
N LYS A 91 7.10 2.75 10.70
CA LYS A 91 7.43 3.41 9.42
C LYS A 91 8.47 4.54 9.56
N LEU A 92 8.61 5.13 10.74
CA LEU A 92 9.51 6.27 10.97
C LEU A 92 11.00 5.99 10.60
N PRO A 93 11.57 4.80 10.88
CA PRO A 93 12.91 4.46 10.40
C PRO A 93 13.06 4.56 8.89
N ASP A 94 12.02 4.20 8.13
CA ASP A 94 12.04 4.24 6.66
C ASP A 94 11.92 5.68 6.15
N VAL A 95 11.18 6.56 6.83
CA VAL A 95 11.19 8.01 6.57
C VAL A 95 12.59 8.58 6.70
N VAL A 96 13.29 8.27 7.79
CA VAL A 96 14.66 8.74 8.02
C VAL A 96 15.63 8.19 6.97
N LYS A 97 15.50 6.90 6.61
CA LYS A 97 16.28 6.29 5.52
C LYS A 97 16.01 6.99 4.19
N ALA A 98 14.74 7.24 3.85
CA ALA A 98 14.36 7.89 2.60
C ALA A 98 15.00 9.28 2.47
N ILE A 99 14.91 10.11 3.51
CA ILE A 99 15.54 11.44 3.53
C ILE A 99 17.07 11.32 3.45
N GLY A 100 17.66 10.40 4.21
CA GLY A 100 19.11 10.11 4.17
C GLY A 100 19.60 9.67 2.79
N ARG A 101 18.73 9.06 1.99
CA ARG A 101 19.03 8.62 0.61
C ARG A 101 18.54 9.58 -0.46
N GLY A 102 18.29 10.83 -0.11
CA GLY A 102 18.06 11.91 -1.09
C GLY A 102 16.60 12.28 -1.34
N MET A 103 15.64 11.61 -0.72
CA MET A 103 14.23 11.96 -0.84
C MET A 103 13.96 13.36 -0.24
N ALA A 104 13.01 14.07 -0.83
CA ALA A 104 12.50 15.31 -0.26
C ALA A 104 11.72 15.01 1.03
N PRO A 105 11.84 15.85 2.08
CA PRO A 105 11.16 15.60 3.36
C PRO A 105 9.65 15.46 3.22
N ASP A 106 9.02 16.31 2.42
CA ASP A 106 7.56 16.30 2.20
C ASP A 106 7.09 14.98 1.59
N ALA A 107 7.90 14.44 0.68
CA ALA A 107 7.65 13.13 0.06
C ALA A 107 7.86 11.96 1.04
N ALA A 108 8.89 12.07 1.88
CA ALA A 108 9.20 11.05 2.87
C ALA A 108 8.15 10.98 3.99
N VAL A 109 7.56 12.10 4.37
CA VAL A 109 6.49 12.15 5.39
C VAL A 109 5.23 11.40 4.94
N ARG A 110 4.96 11.32 3.63
CA ARG A 110 3.84 10.50 3.10
C ARG A 110 3.96 9.02 3.44
N LEU A 111 5.16 8.51 3.72
CA LEU A 111 5.32 7.13 4.21
C LEU A 111 4.59 6.84 5.52
N LEU A 112 4.26 7.87 6.30
CA LEU A 112 3.49 7.71 7.53
C LEU A 112 1.99 7.47 7.27
N GLU A 113 1.53 7.69 6.04
CA GLU A 113 0.19 7.32 5.60
C GLU A 113 0.08 5.79 5.42
N ASP A 114 -1.13 5.23 5.59
CA ASP A 114 -1.31 3.78 5.69
C ASP A 114 -0.93 3.03 4.41
N ASN A 115 -1.24 3.58 3.24
CA ASN A 115 -1.06 2.91 1.95
C ASN A 115 0.28 3.20 1.26
N HIS A 116 1.18 3.94 1.92
CA HIS A 116 2.47 4.25 1.34
C HIS A 116 3.57 3.34 1.90
N PHE A 117 4.40 2.84 1.00
CA PHE A 117 5.51 1.94 1.28
C PHE A 117 6.82 2.51 0.77
N PHE A 118 7.90 2.02 1.36
CA PHE A 118 9.26 2.40 1.05
C PHE A 118 10.01 1.23 0.42
N GLU A 119 10.68 1.48 -0.69
CA GLU A 119 11.56 0.51 -1.31
C GLU A 119 12.89 1.16 -1.68
N LEU A 120 13.97 0.40 -1.48
CA LEU A 120 15.32 0.83 -1.78
C LEU A 120 15.98 -0.16 -2.74
N VAL A 121 16.36 0.32 -3.91
CA VAL A 121 17.05 -0.45 -4.94
C VAL A 121 18.52 -0.02 -5.00
N ASP A 122 19.46 -0.93 -4.79
CA ASP A 122 20.89 -0.65 -4.96
C ASP A 122 21.34 -0.97 -6.40
N LEU A 123 21.80 0.05 -7.10
CA LEU A 123 22.30 -0.10 -8.47
C LEU A 123 23.59 -0.94 -8.55
N ARG A 124 24.27 -1.18 -7.42
CA ARG A 124 25.47 -2.02 -7.36
C ARG A 124 25.15 -3.48 -7.65
N ASP A 125 23.96 -3.92 -7.33
CA ASP A 125 23.53 -5.30 -7.53
C ASP A 125 23.44 -5.65 -9.02
N TYR A 126 23.17 -4.64 -9.87
CA TYR A 126 23.06 -4.82 -11.33
C TYR A 126 24.36 -4.56 -12.08
N VAL A 127 25.21 -3.68 -11.58
CA VAL A 127 26.36 -3.14 -12.33
C VAL A 127 27.69 -3.39 -11.62
N GLY A 128 27.64 -3.83 -10.38
CA GLY A 128 28.80 -3.99 -9.54
C GLY A 128 29.39 -2.64 -9.07
N LYS A 129 30.63 -2.68 -8.58
CA LYS A 129 31.28 -1.55 -7.89
C LYS A 129 31.89 -0.48 -8.82
N ARG A 130 31.83 -0.64 -10.15
CA ARG A 130 32.48 0.28 -11.11
C ARG A 130 31.70 1.60 -11.19
N SER A 131 32.32 2.69 -10.72
CA SER A 131 31.71 4.02 -10.64
C SER A 131 31.20 4.57 -11.98
N ASN A 132 31.93 4.32 -13.08
CA ASN A 132 31.54 4.77 -14.41
C ASN A 132 30.26 4.08 -14.90
N GLN A 133 30.10 2.81 -14.62
CA GLN A 133 28.89 2.06 -15.01
C GLN A 133 27.70 2.50 -14.16
N GLN A 134 27.87 2.68 -12.84
CA GLN A 134 26.84 3.22 -11.97
C GLN A 134 26.38 4.61 -12.42
N ARG A 135 27.35 5.49 -12.80
CA ARG A 135 27.02 6.82 -13.34
C ARG A 135 26.24 6.73 -14.64
N ARG A 136 26.59 5.80 -15.53
CA ARG A 136 25.89 5.59 -16.81
C ARG A 136 24.45 5.13 -16.59
N ILE A 137 24.22 4.15 -15.70
CA ILE A 137 22.87 3.65 -15.41
C ILE A 137 22.04 4.72 -14.71
N ARG A 138 22.60 5.40 -13.74
CA ARG A 138 21.95 6.52 -13.07
C ARG A 138 21.51 7.60 -14.07
N ALA A 139 22.39 7.99 -14.98
CA ALA A 139 22.05 8.94 -16.05
C ALA A 139 20.94 8.42 -16.96
N ARG A 140 20.89 7.11 -17.18
CA ARG A 140 19.88 6.45 -17.99
C ARG A 140 18.50 6.46 -17.29
N ILE A 141 18.44 6.14 -16.00
CA ILE A 141 17.20 6.19 -15.20
C ILE A 141 16.67 7.62 -15.09
N ILE A 142 17.57 8.60 -14.90
CA ILE A 142 17.16 10.02 -14.82
C ILE A 142 16.68 10.52 -16.19
N GLY A 143 17.40 10.18 -17.24
CA GLY A 143 17.18 10.69 -18.60
C GLY A 143 17.57 12.16 -18.78
N ARG A 144 17.40 12.68 -19.98
CA ARG A 144 17.67 14.11 -20.28
C ARG A 144 16.76 15.00 -19.46
N GLN A 145 17.34 15.89 -18.65
CA GLN A 145 16.59 16.82 -17.77
C GLN A 145 15.59 16.13 -16.81
N GLY A 146 15.85 14.88 -16.47
CA GLY A 146 14.97 14.11 -15.59
C GLY A 146 13.64 13.66 -16.22
N LYS A 147 13.52 13.67 -17.55
CA LYS A 147 12.26 13.32 -18.25
C LYS A 147 11.85 11.89 -18.00
N ILE A 148 12.79 10.94 -18.04
CA ILE A 148 12.48 9.50 -17.84
C ILE A 148 12.02 9.25 -16.42
N ARG A 149 12.75 9.78 -15.43
CA ARG A 149 12.34 9.68 -14.03
C ARG A 149 10.92 10.21 -13.80
N LYS A 150 10.65 11.44 -14.26
CA LYS A 150 9.33 12.05 -14.12
C LYS A 150 8.22 11.25 -14.81
N LEU A 151 8.52 10.66 -15.97
CA LEU A 151 7.55 9.85 -16.69
C LEU A 151 7.23 8.55 -15.94
N ILE A 152 8.26 7.90 -15.35
CA ILE A 152 8.04 6.74 -14.49
C ILE A 152 7.19 7.15 -13.27
N GLU A 153 7.56 8.24 -12.57
CA GLU A 153 6.79 8.78 -11.44
C GLU A 153 5.31 9.00 -11.79
N GLN A 154 5.03 9.56 -12.97
CA GLN A 154 3.66 9.83 -13.42
C GLN A 154 2.88 8.58 -13.82
N LEU A 155 3.55 7.57 -14.38
CA LEU A 155 2.89 6.33 -14.82
C LEU A 155 2.60 5.40 -13.64
N THR A 156 3.43 5.43 -12.60
CA THR A 156 3.33 4.53 -11.44
C THR A 156 2.78 5.21 -10.19
N ASP A 157 2.50 6.51 -10.24
CA ASP A 157 2.09 7.33 -9.08
C ASP A 157 3.03 7.18 -7.86
N THR A 158 4.34 6.96 -8.15
CA THR A 158 5.40 6.85 -7.15
C THR A 158 6.33 8.04 -7.18
N GLN A 159 7.03 8.27 -6.09
CA GLN A 159 8.09 9.26 -6.02
C GLN A 159 9.45 8.57 -6.04
N ILE A 160 10.34 9.04 -6.91
CA ILE A 160 11.65 8.43 -7.16
C ILE A 160 12.74 9.41 -6.77
N SER A 161 13.63 9.01 -5.89
CA SER A 161 14.86 9.74 -5.60
C SER A 161 16.08 8.89 -5.89
N ILE A 162 17.07 9.49 -6.56
CA ILE A 162 18.30 8.80 -6.94
C ILE A 162 19.46 9.51 -6.26
N TYR A 163 20.07 8.81 -5.32
CA TYR A 163 21.20 9.35 -4.57
C TYR A 163 22.36 8.35 -4.56
N ASN A 164 23.50 8.79 -5.03
CA ASN A 164 24.71 7.99 -5.14
C ASN A 164 24.48 6.68 -5.94
N SER A 165 24.52 5.53 -5.30
CA SER A 165 24.27 4.21 -5.91
C SER A 165 22.88 3.65 -5.61
N THR A 166 22.06 4.39 -4.90
CA THR A 166 20.74 3.90 -4.45
C THR A 166 19.61 4.68 -5.11
N VAL A 167 18.55 3.96 -5.42
CA VAL A 167 17.28 4.51 -5.87
C VAL A 167 16.28 4.25 -4.76
N VAL A 168 15.59 5.29 -4.33
CA VAL A 168 14.53 5.24 -3.33
C VAL A 168 13.20 5.43 -4.03
N LEU A 169 12.28 4.55 -3.75
CA LEU A 169 10.91 4.56 -4.23
C LEU A 169 9.96 4.74 -3.05
N VAL A 170 8.97 5.59 -3.22
CA VAL A 170 7.89 5.84 -2.26
C VAL A 170 6.57 5.92 -3.00
N GLY A 171 5.60 5.13 -2.60
CA GLY A 171 4.28 5.11 -3.22
C GLY A 171 3.42 3.95 -2.72
N GLU A 172 2.32 3.71 -3.40
CA GLU A 172 1.46 2.56 -3.16
C GLU A 172 2.11 1.26 -3.64
N GLU A 173 1.71 0.13 -3.09
CA GLU A 173 2.29 -1.19 -3.36
C GLU A 173 2.31 -1.55 -4.86
N SER A 174 1.18 -1.36 -5.54
CA SER A 174 1.06 -1.66 -6.98
C SER A 174 2.00 -0.79 -7.83
N GLY A 175 2.06 0.52 -7.52
CA GLY A 175 2.94 1.45 -8.19
C GLY A 175 4.42 1.19 -7.93
N LEU A 176 4.78 0.82 -6.69
CA LEU A 176 6.14 0.47 -6.32
C LEU A 176 6.64 -0.74 -7.09
N PHE A 177 5.82 -1.79 -7.21
CA PHE A 177 6.19 -2.97 -7.97
C PHE A 177 6.49 -2.64 -9.43
N ALA A 178 5.61 -1.86 -10.09
CA ALA A 178 5.81 -1.42 -11.47
C ALA A 178 7.04 -0.51 -11.61
N ALA A 179 7.25 0.44 -10.69
CA ALA A 179 8.41 1.33 -10.68
C ALA A 179 9.71 0.57 -10.49
N ARG A 180 9.76 -0.39 -9.57
CA ARG A 180 10.90 -1.27 -9.36
C ARG A 180 11.24 -2.04 -10.62
N GLN A 181 10.27 -2.71 -11.23
CA GLN A 181 10.47 -3.48 -12.45
C GLN A 181 10.99 -2.60 -13.60
N ALA A 182 10.49 -1.36 -13.72
CA ALA A 182 10.99 -0.40 -14.70
C ALA A 182 12.48 -0.05 -14.46
N ILE A 183 12.87 0.15 -13.20
CA ILE A 183 14.27 0.45 -12.84
C ILE A 183 15.17 -0.75 -13.12
N GLU A 184 14.72 -1.95 -12.80
CA GLU A 184 15.44 -3.21 -13.09
C GLU A 184 15.66 -3.40 -14.59
N MET A 185 14.62 -3.19 -15.41
CA MET A 185 14.72 -3.24 -16.87
C MET A 185 15.74 -2.21 -17.41
N LEU A 186 15.70 -0.96 -16.91
CA LEU A 186 16.65 0.08 -17.29
C LEU A 186 18.08 -0.25 -16.85
N ALA A 187 18.25 -0.82 -15.68
CA ALA A 187 19.55 -1.26 -15.16
C ALA A 187 20.09 -2.44 -15.96
N GLY A 188 19.22 -3.37 -16.36
CA GLY A 188 19.57 -4.51 -17.22
C GLY A 188 19.86 -4.14 -18.68
N GLY A 189 19.60 -2.89 -19.09
CA GLY A 189 19.96 -2.42 -20.43
C GLY A 189 18.80 -2.28 -21.42
N SER A 190 17.54 -2.47 -21.01
CA SER A 190 16.37 -2.32 -21.87
C SER A 190 16.21 -0.89 -22.39
N GLU A 191 15.72 -0.70 -23.58
CA GLU A 191 15.47 0.63 -24.15
C GLU A 191 14.36 1.38 -23.40
N HIS A 192 14.45 2.71 -23.35
CA HIS A 192 13.45 3.53 -22.68
C HIS A 192 12.04 3.33 -23.25
N GLY A 193 11.91 3.19 -24.59
CA GLY A 193 10.63 2.95 -25.25
C GLY A 193 9.95 1.67 -24.78
N THR A 194 10.72 0.59 -24.62
CA THR A 194 10.21 -0.69 -24.14
C THR A 194 9.69 -0.58 -22.70
N VAL A 195 10.44 0.12 -21.84
CA VAL A 195 10.05 0.31 -20.42
C VAL A 195 8.80 1.18 -20.30
N ILE A 196 8.74 2.27 -21.07
CA ILE A 196 7.55 3.14 -21.08
C ILE A 196 6.33 2.38 -21.58
N GLY A 197 6.45 1.65 -22.70
CA GLY A 197 5.36 0.83 -23.22
C GLY A 197 4.92 -0.30 -22.27
N PHE A 198 5.82 -0.81 -21.43
CA PHE A 198 5.47 -1.74 -20.36
C PHE A 198 4.61 -1.04 -19.29
N LEU A 199 5.06 0.12 -18.77
CA LEU A 199 4.33 0.87 -17.75
C LEU A 199 2.96 1.37 -18.23
N GLU A 200 2.85 1.82 -19.48
CA GLU A 200 1.58 2.24 -20.07
C GLU A 200 0.58 1.07 -20.16
N ARG A 201 1.05 -0.11 -20.55
CA ARG A 201 0.21 -1.33 -20.58
C ARG A 201 -0.23 -1.75 -19.19
N ASP A 202 0.67 -1.69 -18.23
CA ASP A 202 0.37 -2.03 -16.83
C ASP A 202 -0.67 -1.06 -16.24
N ARG A 203 -0.48 0.23 -16.41
CA ARG A 203 -1.45 1.26 -15.99
C ARG A 203 -2.81 1.09 -16.67
N LYS A 204 -2.82 0.73 -17.96
CA LYS A 204 -4.07 0.45 -18.68
C LYS A 204 -4.78 -0.78 -18.12
N ARG A 205 -4.02 -1.83 -17.78
CA ARG A 205 -4.55 -3.06 -17.16
C ARG A 205 -5.17 -2.74 -15.79
N ALA A 206 -4.44 -2.07 -14.90
CA ALA A 206 -4.92 -1.69 -13.59
C ALA A 206 -6.21 -0.85 -13.66
N ARG A 207 -6.29 0.09 -14.63
CA ARG A 207 -7.51 0.88 -14.87
C ARG A 207 -8.69 0.03 -15.34
N LEU A 208 -8.46 -0.99 -16.16
CA LEU A 208 -9.51 -1.89 -16.62
C LEU A 208 -9.99 -2.81 -15.50
N GLU A 209 -9.08 -3.30 -14.68
CA GLU A 209 -9.38 -4.12 -13.50
C GLU A 209 -10.21 -3.34 -12.47
N GLY A 210 -9.81 -2.09 -12.14
CA GLY A 210 -10.61 -1.22 -11.29
C GLY A 210 -12.03 -0.99 -11.81
N ARG A 211 -12.17 -0.69 -13.11
CA ARG A 211 -13.50 -0.51 -13.73
C ARG A 211 -14.35 -1.78 -13.74
N SER A 212 -13.72 -2.95 -13.87
CA SER A 212 -14.47 -4.23 -13.85
C SER A 212 -15.02 -4.54 -12.46
N LEU A 213 -14.31 -4.17 -11.40
CA LEU A 213 -14.76 -4.30 -10.02
C LEU A 213 -15.90 -3.33 -9.72
N ASP A 214 -15.77 -2.05 -10.09
CA ASP A 214 -16.83 -1.05 -9.94
C ASP A 214 -18.11 -1.47 -10.67
N THR A 215 -17.99 -2.02 -11.89
CA THR A 215 -19.15 -2.49 -12.65
C THR A 215 -19.81 -3.71 -12.03
N TYR A 216 -19.06 -4.50 -11.25
CA TYR A 216 -19.61 -5.66 -10.54
C TYR A 216 -20.33 -5.25 -9.25
N GLU A 217 -19.89 -4.22 -8.57
CA GLU A 217 -20.57 -3.65 -7.39
C GLU A 217 -21.85 -2.88 -7.76
N GLU A 218 -21.82 -2.15 -8.88
CA GLU A 218 -22.98 -1.41 -9.40
C GLU A 218 -24.06 -2.31 -10.04
N ARG A 219 -23.74 -3.55 -10.38
CA ARG A 219 -24.79 -4.51 -10.72
C ARG A 219 -25.52 -4.88 -9.45
N ALA A 220 -26.54 -4.07 -9.15
CA ALA A 220 -27.59 -4.47 -8.22
C ALA A 220 -27.97 -5.92 -8.52
N PRO A 221 -28.16 -6.76 -7.48
CA PRO A 221 -28.55 -8.15 -7.69
C PRO A 221 -29.72 -8.13 -8.65
N ALA A 222 -29.55 -8.80 -9.79
CA ALA A 222 -30.58 -8.89 -10.81
C ALA A 222 -31.87 -9.22 -10.07
N ASN A 223 -32.81 -8.27 -10.06
CA ASN A 223 -34.10 -8.46 -9.42
C ASN A 223 -34.61 -9.84 -9.87
N PRO A 224 -34.89 -10.78 -8.95
CA PRO A 224 -35.42 -12.07 -9.33
C PRO A 224 -36.83 -11.96 -9.96
N SER A 225 -37.40 -10.76 -9.98
CA SER A 225 -38.63 -10.43 -10.68
C SER A 225 -38.31 -9.85 -12.06
N GLY A 226 -37.90 -10.70 -12.98
CA GLY A 226 -38.27 -10.75 -14.39
C GLY A 226 -38.45 -9.47 -15.21
N ALA A 227 -37.66 -8.41 -14.96
CA ALA A 227 -37.58 -7.26 -15.87
C ALA A 227 -36.29 -7.30 -16.71
N GLY A 228 -35.93 -8.47 -17.19
CA GLY A 228 -34.95 -8.61 -18.24
C GLY A 228 -35.57 -8.26 -19.59
N PHE A 229 -34.75 -8.29 -20.63
CA PHE A 229 -35.13 -8.10 -22.06
C PHE A 229 -36.36 -8.93 -22.45
N GLU A 230 -36.65 -10.03 -21.75
CA GLU A 230 -37.80 -10.91 -21.86
C GLU A 230 -39.13 -10.19 -21.63
N GLY A 231 -39.17 -9.13 -20.81
CA GLY A 231 -40.38 -8.32 -20.59
C GLY A 231 -40.65 -7.27 -21.65
N LEU A 232 -39.68 -6.99 -22.53
CA LEU A 232 -39.81 -6.00 -23.59
C LEU A 232 -40.42 -6.57 -24.90
N VAL A 233 -40.36 -7.88 -25.09
CA VAL A 233 -40.89 -8.57 -26.29
C VAL A 233 -41.99 -9.53 -25.87
N PRO A 234 -43.24 -9.31 -26.30
CA PRO A 234 -44.36 -10.22 -26.01
C PRO A 234 -44.05 -11.63 -26.52
N GLY A 235 -44.19 -12.64 -25.63
CA GLY A 235 -43.93 -14.05 -25.96
C GLY A 235 -42.49 -14.55 -25.73
N LEU A 236 -41.51 -13.67 -25.59
CA LEU A 236 -40.12 -14.10 -25.37
C LEU A 236 -39.92 -14.79 -24.01
N ALA A 237 -40.68 -14.37 -22.99
CA ALA A 237 -40.64 -14.99 -21.67
C ALA A 237 -41.16 -16.44 -21.67
N GLU A 238 -42.16 -16.72 -22.51
CA GLU A 238 -42.75 -18.08 -22.65
C GLU A 238 -41.75 -18.98 -23.36
N ILE A 239 -41.14 -18.51 -24.47
CA ILE A 239 -40.13 -19.24 -25.21
C ILE A 239 -38.88 -19.53 -24.36
N SER A 240 -38.44 -18.58 -23.55
CA SER A 240 -37.28 -18.72 -22.66
C SER A 240 -37.54 -19.74 -21.53
N GLN A 241 -38.76 -19.73 -20.99
CA GLN A 241 -39.22 -20.74 -20.00
C GLN A 241 -39.31 -22.13 -20.60
N GLU A 242 -39.86 -22.27 -21.80
CA GLU A 242 -39.93 -23.54 -22.49
C GLU A 242 -38.54 -24.12 -22.79
N ARG A 243 -37.63 -23.30 -23.30
CA ARG A 243 -36.22 -23.71 -23.52
C ARG A 243 -35.52 -24.12 -22.21
N ARG A 244 -35.78 -23.39 -21.11
CA ARG A 244 -35.26 -23.77 -19.79
C ARG A 244 -35.82 -25.09 -19.29
N ASN A 245 -37.12 -25.31 -19.46
CA ASN A 245 -37.77 -26.54 -19.07
C ASN A 245 -37.29 -27.72 -19.90
N ARG A 246 -37.08 -27.54 -21.22
CA ARG A 246 -36.51 -28.58 -22.10
C ARG A 246 -35.08 -28.96 -21.70
N ARG A 247 -34.22 -27.94 -21.39
CA ARG A 247 -32.86 -28.20 -20.88
C ARG A 247 -32.85 -28.94 -19.56
N MET A 248 -33.79 -28.62 -18.65
CA MET A 248 -33.96 -29.35 -17.39
C MET A 248 -34.41 -30.81 -17.61
N LYS A 249 -35.32 -31.03 -18.53
CA LYS A 249 -35.73 -32.40 -18.91
C LYS A 249 -34.59 -33.17 -19.54
N ALA A 250 -33.88 -32.56 -20.48
CA ALA A 250 -32.72 -33.20 -21.13
C ALA A 250 -31.60 -33.56 -20.11
N ALA A 251 -31.41 -32.74 -19.08
CA ALA A 251 -30.43 -33.02 -18.00
C ALA A 251 -30.86 -34.16 -17.05
N GLN A 252 -32.13 -34.58 -17.11
CA GLN A 252 -32.66 -35.66 -16.30
C GLN A 252 -32.75 -36.99 -17.06
N VAL A 253 -32.46 -37.00 -18.38
CA VAL A 253 -32.45 -38.20 -19.19
C VAL A 253 -31.16 -38.99 -18.96
N ASP A 254 -31.27 -40.24 -18.58
CA ASP A 254 -30.12 -41.12 -18.39
C ASP A 254 -29.48 -41.44 -19.75
N PRO A 255 -28.17 -41.12 -19.93
CA PRO A 255 -27.50 -41.36 -21.20
C PRO A 255 -27.36 -42.85 -21.60
N SER A 256 -27.73 -43.75 -20.72
CA SER A 256 -27.72 -45.18 -20.95
C SER A 256 -29.04 -45.73 -21.57
N ASN A 257 -30.07 -44.86 -21.67
CA ASN A 257 -31.38 -45.24 -22.21
C ASN A 257 -31.50 -44.70 -23.65
N GLU A 258 -31.23 -45.55 -24.65
CA GLU A 258 -31.20 -45.20 -26.08
C GLU A 258 -32.57 -44.64 -26.55
N ASP A 259 -33.70 -45.22 -26.11
CA ASP A 259 -35.04 -44.78 -26.49
C ASP A 259 -35.35 -43.35 -26.02
N ALA A 260 -34.89 -42.98 -24.82
CA ALA A 260 -35.10 -41.64 -24.26
C ALA A 260 -34.18 -40.60 -24.89
N VAL A 261 -33.02 -41.01 -25.38
CA VAL A 261 -32.08 -40.14 -26.10
C VAL A 261 -32.60 -39.86 -27.51
N ASP A 262 -33.13 -40.89 -28.21
CA ASP A 262 -33.72 -40.76 -29.55
C ASP A 262 -34.95 -39.85 -29.54
N GLU A 263 -35.86 -39.99 -28.56
CA GLU A 263 -37.01 -39.11 -28.40
C GLU A 263 -36.60 -37.63 -28.15
N MET A 264 -35.49 -37.40 -27.44
CA MET A 264 -34.95 -36.05 -27.23
C MET A 264 -34.26 -35.50 -28.49
N MET A 265 -33.67 -36.34 -29.31
CA MET A 265 -33.06 -35.96 -30.60
C MET A 265 -34.13 -35.59 -31.64
N GLU A 266 -35.21 -36.34 -31.73
CA GLU A 266 -36.38 -36.02 -32.60
C GLU A 266 -37.00 -34.66 -32.23
N LEU A 267 -37.17 -34.38 -30.93
CA LEU A 267 -37.67 -33.08 -30.43
C LEU A 267 -36.74 -31.92 -30.73
N ALA A 268 -35.44 -32.17 -30.88
CA ALA A 268 -34.45 -31.16 -31.24
C ALA A 268 -34.40 -30.89 -32.77
N GLU A 269 -34.64 -31.89 -33.58
CA GLU A 269 -34.70 -31.78 -35.04
C GLU A 269 -35.96 -31.02 -35.50
N ASP A 270 -37.09 -31.24 -34.88
CA ASP A 270 -38.33 -30.48 -35.15
C ASP A 270 -38.20 -28.97 -34.89
N GLU A 271 -37.27 -28.57 -34.03
CA GLU A 271 -37.00 -27.14 -33.73
C GLU A 271 -36.16 -26.48 -34.83
N VAL A 272 -35.30 -27.23 -35.54
CA VAL A 272 -34.45 -26.71 -36.61
C VAL A 272 -35.26 -26.43 -37.88
N ILE A 273 -36.27 -27.26 -38.16
CA ILE A 273 -37.11 -27.16 -39.36
C ILE A 273 -38.02 -25.92 -39.35
N ASN A 274 -38.46 -25.46 -38.19
CA ASN A 274 -39.34 -24.29 -38.06
C ASN A 274 -38.67 -22.93 -38.30
N TRP A 275 -37.33 -22.86 -38.50
CA TRP A 275 -36.62 -21.62 -38.80
C TRP A 275 -36.40 -21.38 -40.30
N GLU A 276 -36.68 -22.39 -41.14
CA GLU A 276 -36.52 -22.28 -42.61
C GLU A 276 -37.84 -21.94 -43.34
N GLU A 277 -38.96 -21.89 -42.65
CA GLU A 277 -40.30 -21.61 -43.25
C GLU A 277 -40.89 -20.22 -42.93
N GLU A 278 -40.19 -19.33 -42.22
CA GLU A 278 -40.55 -17.93 -42.04
C GLU A 278 -39.53 -17.03 -42.79
#